data_4e2cad40fc956fa96089ace7a103301e
#
_entry.id   4e2cad40fc956fa96089ace7a103301e
#
_cell.length_a   1.000
_cell.length_b   1.000
_cell.length_c   1.000
_cell.angle_alpha   90.00
_cell.angle_beta   90.00
_cell.angle_gamma   90.00
#
_symmetry.space_group_name_H-M   'P 1'
#
loop_
_entity.id
_entity.type
_entity.pdbx_description
1 polymer ?
#
loop_
_entity_poly.entity_id
_entity_poly.type
_entity_poly.pdbx_seq_one_letter_code
_entity_poly.pdbx_strand_id
1 'polypeptide(L)'
;MAGRKSDFTLTRLDDLFSTQEQRDDEKLSKIRDIPLTEIDDFPDHPFKVRDDDDMAQLVESVKERGVITPATVRQKEDGRYELISGHRRKRACELAGFETLRCEVVDLNRDEATILMVESNYQRSQILPSEKAFAYKMRLEAMKRQGERTDLTSRPVGNKLSVTQVADEVGDSERQIHRYVRLTNLVPELLDYVDEGRIKMRPAVELSYLDEDSQRDVVDEIDLNDATPSHDQTIRMRKFFDDGKLTTEAIQAIMSEEKPNQKEKIVLRGDRVRQLIPKNVPVSQTEDFVCKALEHYNKYLKQRAERDSR
;
A
#
# COMPACT_ATOMS: atom_id res chain seq x y z
N MET A 1 -16.24 -22.26 57.00
CA MET A 1 -14.91 -22.22 56.40
C MET A 1 -14.87 -23.25 55.30
N ALA A 2 -15.04 -22.83 54.07
CA ALA A 2 -14.98 -23.70 52.87
C ALA A 2 -13.77 -23.29 52.04
N GLY A 3 -12.81 -24.22 51.95
CA GLY A 3 -11.56 -24.03 51.26
C GLY A 3 -11.77 -23.97 49.73
N ARG A 4 -11.28 -22.91 49.06
CA ARG A 4 -11.14 -22.80 47.65
C ARG A 4 -10.08 -23.83 47.18
N LYS A 5 -10.50 -24.82 46.38
CA LYS A 5 -9.60 -25.64 45.59
C LYS A 5 -9.14 -24.79 44.41
N SER A 6 -7.85 -24.46 44.33
CA SER A 6 -7.18 -23.94 43.16
C SER A 6 -6.99 -25.10 42.17
N ASP A 7 -7.71 -25.07 41.04
CA ASP A 7 -7.41 -25.93 39.91
C ASP A 7 -6.09 -25.47 39.27
N PHE A 8 -4.99 -26.07 39.70
CA PHE A 8 -3.76 -26.08 38.94
C PHE A 8 -3.93 -27.14 37.85
N THR A 9 -4.14 -26.68 36.63
CA THR A 9 -3.92 -27.53 35.42
C THR A 9 -2.43 -27.82 35.33
N LEU A 10 -2.05 -28.99 35.80
CA LEU A 10 -0.71 -29.53 35.58
C LEU A 10 -0.51 -29.64 34.06
N THR A 11 0.41 -28.86 33.52
CA THR A 11 1.02 -29.11 32.19
C THR A 11 1.37 -30.58 32.14
N ARG A 12 0.95 -31.31 31.10
CA ARG A 12 1.20 -32.75 30.98
C ARG A 12 2.71 -32.98 31.17
N LEU A 13 3.06 -33.90 32.06
CA LEU A 13 4.44 -34.29 32.35
C LEU A 13 5.19 -34.70 31.07
N ASP A 14 4.48 -35.17 30.04
CA ASP A 14 5.01 -35.52 28.73
C ASP A 14 5.68 -34.38 27.99
N ASP A 15 5.20 -33.09 28.18
CA ASP A 15 5.81 -31.91 27.56
C ASP A 15 7.19 -31.52 28.14
N LEU A 16 7.50 -32.02 29.35
CA LEU A 16 8.78 -31.73 30.03
C LEU A 16 9.89 -32.73 29.67
N PHE A 17 9.56 -33.87 29.10
CA PHE A 17 10.49 -34.98 28.82
C PHE A 17 10.65 -35.33 27.33
N SER A 18 10.01 -34.52 26.42
CA SER A 18 10.24 -34.70 24.99
C SER A 18 11.69 -34.32 24.62
N THR A 19 12.42 -35.25 23.99
CA THR A 19 13.76 -34.96 23.45
C THR A 19 13.66 -34.01 22.26
N GLN A 20 14.79 -33.36 21.92
CA GLN A 20 14.85 -32.47 20.75
C GLN A 20 14.41 -33.20 19.46
N GLU A 21 14.80 -34.47 19.35
CA GLU A 21 14.40 -35.37 18.23
C GLU A 21 12.89 -35.59 18.18
N GLN A 22 12.24 -35.83 19.32
CA GLN A 22 10.77 -35.96 19.39
C GLN A 22 10.02 -34.68 19.00
N ARG A 23 10.54 -33.53 19.40
CA ARG A 23 9.97 -32.21 19.00
C ARG A 23 10.18 -31.93 17.51
N ASP A 24 11.28 -32.39 16.94
CA ASP A 24 11.57 -32.25 15.53
C ASP A 24 10.76 -33.28 14.70
N ASP A 25 10.51 -34.47 15.21
CA ASP A 25 9.60 -35.46 14.63
C ASP A 25 8.13 -35.01 14.70
N GLU A 26 7.69 -34.39 15.80
CA GLU A 26 6.36 -33.77 15.90
C GLU A 26 6.19 -32.59 14.92
N LYS A 27 7.24 -31.82 14.66
CA LYS A 27 7.22 -30.79 13.62
C LYS A 27 7.17 -31.40 12.21
N LEU A 28 7.92 -32.45 11.95
CA LEU A 28 7.90 -33.17 10.68
C LEU A 28 6.55 -33.85 10.44
N SER A 29 5.85 -34.34 11.49
CA SER A 29 4.50 -34.92 11.40
C SER A 29 3.42 -33.93 10.96
N LYS A 30 3.67 -32.62 11.04
CA LYS A 30 2.76 -31.56 10.57
C LYS A 30 2.86 -31.27 9.08
N ILE A 31 3.91 -31.77 8.40
CA ILE A 31 4.06 -31.63 6.96
C ILE A 31 3.32 -32.81 6.28
N ARG A 32 2.37 -32.44 5.39
CA ARG A 32 1.52 -33.40 4.66
C ARG A 32 1.36 -32.96 3.22
N ASP A 33 1.16 -33.97 2.33
CA ASP A 33 0.71 -33.69 0.96
C ASP A 33 -0.82 -33.64 0.97
N ILE A 34 -1.36 -32.46 0.73
CA ILE A 34 -2.80 -32.16 0.78
C ILE A 34 -3.32 -31.97 -0.64
N PRO A 35 -4.46 -32.61 -1.00
CA PRO A 35 -5.09 -32.39 -2.30
C PRO A 35 -5.37 -30.89 -2.55
N LEU A 36 -5.01 -30.40 -3.74
CA LEU A 36 -5.25 -28.99 -4.11
C LEU A 36 -6.74 -28.61 -4.02
N THR A 37 -7.62 -29.57 -4.25
CA THR A 37 -9.08 -29.41 -4.14
C THR A 37 -9.57 -29.19 -2.72
N GLU A 38 -8.78 -29.54 -1.69
CA GLU A 38 -9.11 -29.33 -0.27
C GLU A 38 -8.52 -28.05 0.30
N ILE A 39 -7.71 -27.33 -0.50
CA ILE A 39 -7.03 -26.10 -0.08
C ILE A 39 -7.77 -24.89 -0.64
N ASP A 40 -8.45 -24.16 0.22
CA ASP A 40 -9.09 -22.89 -0.11
C ASP A 40 -8.07 -21.75 -0.02
N ASP A 41 -8.23 -20.76 -0.89
CA ASP A 41 -7.44 -19.54 -0.79
C ASP A 41 -7.86 -18.71 0.43
N PHE A 42 -6.93 -17.91 0.97
CA PHE A 42 -7.25 -17.03 2.08
C PHE A 42 -8.24 -15.95 1.62
N PRO A 43 -9.37 -15.77 2.31
CA PRO A 43 -10.35 -14.75 1.94
C PRO A 43 -9.73 -13.35 1.93
N ASP A 44 -10.07 -12.57 0.90
CA ASP A 44 -9.59 -11.21 0.73
C ASP A 44 -8.05 -11.07 0.71
N HIS A 45 -7.35 -12.12 0.22
CA HIS A 45 -5.89 -12.13 0.14
C HIS A 45 -5.38 -10.94 -0.67
N PRO A 46 -4.62 -10.00 -0.06
CA PRO A 46 -4.30 -8.74 -0.71
C PRO A 46 -3.24 -8.85 -1.80
N PHE A 47 -2.40 -9.90 -1.76
CA PHE A 47 -1.27 -10.05 -2.66
C PHE A 47 -1.64 -10.82 -3.92
N LYS A 48 -1.59 -10.17 -5.06
CA LYS A 48 -1.94 -10.77 -6.36
C LYS A 48 -0.92 -11.85 -6.76
N VAL A 49 -1.40 -13.00 -7.20
CA VAL A 49 -0.58 -14.02 -7.86
C VAL A 49 -0.62 -13.74 -9.36
N ARG A 50 0.57 -13.53 -9.96
CA ARG A 50 0.70 -13.25 -11.40
C ARG A 50 1.32 -14.42 -12.11
N ASP A 51 0.82 -14.73 -13.29
CA ASP A 51 1.38 -15.73 -14.20
C ASP A 51 2.41 -15.00 -15.11
N ASP A 52 3.55 -14.63 -14.51
CA ASP A 52 4.69 -13.94 -15.12
C ASP A 52 5.85 -14.91 -15.42
N ASP A 53 6.96 -14.40 -15.97
CA ASP A 53 8.16 -15.20 -16.28
C ASP A 53 8.74 -15.87 -15.03
N ASP A 54 8.65 -15.23 -13.86
CA ASP A 54 9.07 -15.81 -12.58
C ASP A 54 8.15 -16.98 -12.17
N MET A 55 6.87 -16.93 -12.53
CA MET A 55 5.95 -18.04 -12.32
C MET A 55 6.30 -19.20 -13.25
N ALA A 56 6.62 -18.94 -14.52
CA ALA A 56 7.03 -19.98 -15.46
C ALA A 56 8.30 -20.72 -14.96
N GLN A 57 9.29 -20.00 -14.45
CA GLN A 57 10.48 -20.60 -13.84
C GLN A 57 10.14 -21.43 -12.59
N LEU A 58 9.21 -20.94 -11.76
CA LEU A 58 8.77 -21.69 -10.59
C LEU A 58 8.05 -22.98 -10.98
N VAL A 59 7.22 -22.97 -12.03
CA VAL A 59 6.54 -24.15 -12.57
C VAL A 59 7.56 -25.20 -13.03
N GLU A 60 8.59 -24.81 -13.78
CA GLU A 60 9.65 -25.74 -14.21
C GLU A 60 10.41 -26.32 -13.00
N SER A 61 10.76 -25.47 -12.01
CA SER A 61 11.40 -25.94 -10.78
C SER A 61 10.54 -26.94 -10.01
N VAL A 62 9.21 -26.69 -9.95
CA VAL A 62 8.26 -27.60 -9.29
C VAL A 62 8.14 -28.93 -10.05
N LYS A 63 8.13 -28.92 -11.38
CA LYS A 63 8.13 -30.15 -12.19
C LYS A 63 9.38 -31.01 -11.97
N GLU A 64 10.55 -30.38 -11.85
CA GLU A 64 11.84 -31.09 -11.70
C GLU A 64 12.06 -31.65 -10.28
N ARG A 65 11.71 -30.85 -9.26
CA ARG A 65 12.12 -31.13 -7.85
C ARG A 65 10.97 -31.21 -6.87
N GLY A 66 9.73 -30.96 -7.34
CA GLY A 66 8.59 -30.80 -6.45
C GLY A 66 8.64 -29.53 -5.62
N VAL A 67 7.76 -29.42 -4.64
CA VAL A 67 7.73 -28.30 -3.69
C VAL A 67 8.71 -28.55 -2.55
N ILE A 68 9.87 -27.89 -2.60
CA ILE A 68 10.93 -28.05 -1.58
C ILE A 68 10.51 -27.43 -0.26
N THR A 69 10.07 -26.16 -0.27
CA THR A 69 9.60 -25.46 0.93
C THR A 69 8.09 -25.63 1.04
N PRO A 70 7.57 -26.24 2.10
CA PRO A 70 6.13 -26.47 2.25
C PRO A 70 5.35 -25.15 2.25
N ALA A 71 4.14 -25.16 1.71
CA ALA A 71 3.17 -24.10 1.92
C ALA A 71 2.64 -24.16 3.36
N THR A 72 2.14 -23.05 3.91
CA THR A 72 1.56 -23.03 5.26
C THR A 72 0.05 -22.95 5.16
N VAL A 73 -0.63 -23.88 5.80
CA VAL A 73 -2.10 -23.95 5.84
C VAL A 73 -2.60 -24.10 7.26
N ARG A 74 -3.81 -23.62 7.54
CA ARG A 74 -4.54 -23.95 8.77
C ARG A 74 -5.75 -24.84 8.44
N GLN A 75 -6.15 -25.69 9.35
CA GLN A 75 -7.38 -26.46 9.21
C GLN A 75 -8.56 -25.58 9.66
N LYS A 76 -9.63 -25.58 8.83
CA LYS A 76 -10.90 -24.93 9.15
C LYS A 76 -11.82 -25.88 9.94
N GLU A 77 -12.87 -25.35 10.54
CA GLU A 77 -13.87 -26.14 11.28
C GLU A 77 -14.61 -27.16 10.38
N ASP A 78 -14.72 -26.89 9.09
CA ASP A 78 -15.32 -27.80 8.09
C ASP A 78 -14.41 -28.94 7.66
N GLY A 79 -13.18 -29.00 8.20
CA GLY A 79 -12.18 -30.01 7.89
C GLY A 79 -11.32 -29.70 6.67
N ARG A 80 -11.66 -28.67 5.86
CA ARG A 80 -10.84 -28.18 4.74
C ARG A 80 -9.67 -27.36 5.25
N TYR A 81 -8.77 -27.01 4.35
CA TYR A 81 -7.59 -26.22 4.67
C TYR A 81 -7.67 -24.82 4.06
N GLU A 82 -7.19 -23.81 4.76
CA GLU A 82 -7.05 -22.44 4.30
C GLU A 82 -5.58 -22.09 4.15
N LEU A 83 -5.21 -21.61 2.97
CA LEU A 83 -3.82 -21.30 2.61
C LEU A 83 -3.37 -19.98 3.21
N ILE A 84 -2.41 -20.00 4.14
CA ILE A 84 -1.85 -18.81 4.77
C ILE A 84 -0.66 -18.26 3.96
N SER A 85 0.25 -19.16 3.53
CA SER A 85 1.43 -18.78 2.77
C SER A 85 1.74 -19.82 1.70
N GLY A 86 2.21 -19.36 0.53
CA GLY A 86 2.58 -20.23 -0.57
C GLY A 86 1.62 -20.21 -1.75
N HIS A 87 0.82 -19.17 -1.94
CA HIS A 87 -0.12 -19.01 -3.06
C HIS A 87 0.55 -19.20 -4.44
N ARG A 88 1.77 -18.66 -4.63
CA ARG A 88 2.53 -18.91 -5.87
C ARG A 88 2.91 -20.39 -6.03
N ARG A 89 3.22 -21.12 -4.95
CA ARG A 89 3.54 -22.55 -4.99
C ARG A 89 2.31 -23.38 -5.32
N LYS A 90 1.14 -23.05 -4.74
CA LYS A 90 -0.14 -23.65 -5.11
C LYS A 90 -0.42 -23.46 -6.59
N ARG A 91 -0.33 -22.21 -7.09
CA ARG A 91 -0.53 -21.90 -8.50
C ARG A 91 0.45 -22.63 -9.42
N ALA A 92 1.72 -22.72 -9.04
CA ALA A 92 2.72 -23.47 -9.80
C ALA A 92 2.41 -24.98 -9.86
N CYS A 93 1.92 -25.59 -8.76
CA CYS A 93 1.48 -26.98 -8.75
C CYS A 93 0.28 -27.19 -9.67
N GLU A 94 -0.71 -26.30 -9.66
CA GLU A 94 -1.86 -26.35 -10.57
C GLU A 94 -1.41 -26.32 -12.04
N LEU A 95 -0.53 -25.37 -12.40
CA LEU A 95 0.01 -25.23 -13.75
C LEU A 95 0.92 -26.39 -14.15
N ALA A 96 1.62 -27.00 -13.20
CA ALA A 96 2.46 -28.18 -13.43
C ALA A 96 1.66 -29.49 -13.51
N GLY A 97 0.35 -29.48 -13.18
CA GLY A 97 -0.52 -30.67 -13.20
C GLY A 97 -0.37 -31.60 -11.99
N PHE A 98 0.09 -31.08 -10.85
CA PHE A 98 0.12 -31.81 -9.60
C PHE A 98 -1.27 -31.86 -8.96
N GLU A 99 -1.61 -32.96 -8.32
CA GLU A 99 -2.89 -33.11 -7.62
C GLU A 99 -2.79 -32.71 -6.15
N THR A 100 -1.59 -32.67 -5.59
CA THR A 100 -1.33 -32.36 -4.18
C THR A 100 -0.30 -31.24 -4.03
N LEU A 101 -0.37 -30.55 -2.89
CA LEU A 101 0.60 -29.55 -2.45
C LEU A 101 1.19 -29.99 -1.11
N ARG A 102 2.51 -29.95 -1.02
CA ARG A 102 3.21 -30.18 0.25
C ARG A 102 3.00 -29.00 1.18
N CYS A 103 2.33 -29.25 2.32
CA CYS A 103 1.90 -28.22 3.25
C CYS A 103 2.34 -28.51 4.68
N GLU A 104 2.68 -27.46 5.41
CA GLU A 104 2.79 -27.46 6.87
C GLU A 104 1.44 -27.04 7.46
N VAL A 105 0.84 -27.89 8.27
CA VAL A 105 -0.45 -27.60 8.93
C VAL A 105 -0.17 -26.95 10.27
N VAL A 106 -0.64 -25.70 10.44
CA VAL A 106 -0.49 -24.94 11.68
C VAL A 106 -1.84 -24.80 12.39
N ASP A 107 -1.79 -24.82 13.73
CA ASP A 107 -2.97 -24.60 14.58
C ASP A 107 -3.03 -23.10 14.97
N LEU A 108 -3.70 -22.32 14.14
CA LEU A 108 -3.86 -20.88 14.32
C LEU A 108 -5.32 -20.49 14.17
N ASN A 109 -5.77 -19.56 15.00
CA ASN A 109 -7.06 -18.91 14.78
C ASN A 109 -6.99 -17.97 13.55
N ARG A 110 -8.14 -17.44 13.12
CA ARG A 110 -8.21 -16.61 11.90
C ARG A 110 -7.40 -15.33 12.01
N ASP A 111 -7.36 -14.67 13.18
CA ASP A 111 -6.64 -13.42 13.35
C ASP A 111 -5.12 -13.65 13.34
N GLU A 112 -4.65 -14.73 13.99
CA GLU A 112 -3.26 -15.17 13.95
C GLU A 112 -2.82 -15.54 12.52
N ALA A 113 -3.67 -16.26 11.80
CA ALA A 113 -3.44 -16.62 10.42
C ALA A 113 -3.36 -15.38 9.51
N THR A 114 -4.21 -14.37 9.73
CA THR A 114 -4.15 -13.09 9.01
C THR A 114 -2.82 -12.38 9.25
N ILE A 115 -2.36 -12.31 10.49
CA ILE A 115 -1.08 -11.67 10.83
C ILE A 115 0.06 -12.41 10.15
N LEU A 116 0.12 -13.74 10.28
CA LEU A 116 1.16 -14.56 9.66
C LEU A 116 1.16 -14.45 8.13
N MET A 117 -0.02 -14.42 7.50
CA MET A 117 -0.17 -14.24 6.04
C MET A 117 0.44 -12.91 5.60
N VAL A 118 0.14 -11.83 6.29
CA VAL A 118 0.68 -10.49 5.96
C VAL A 118 2.19 -10.46 6.18
N GLU A 119 2.69 -10.95 7.31
CA GLU A 119 4.13 -10.98 7.65
C GLU A 119 4.95 -11.77 6.64
N SER A 120 4.45 -12.93 6.20
CA SER A 120 5.13 -13.79 5.22
C SER A 120 5.31 -13.12 3.85
N ASN A 121 4.56 -12.06 3.55
CA ASN A 121 4.61 -11.34 2.28
C ASN A 121 5.42 -10.03 2.34
N TYR A 122 5.77 -9.52 3.53
CA TYR A 122 6.61 -8.31 3.63
C TYR A 122 8.02 -8.47 3.08
N GLN A 123 8.50 -9.69 2.95
CA GLN A 123 9.84 -9.97 2.39
C GLN A 123 9.88 -9.90 0.86
N ARG A 124 8.74 -9.67 0.19
CA ARG A 124 8.71 -9.50 -1.26
C ARG A 124 9.42 -8.21 -1.67
N SER A 125 10.25 -8.30 -2.68
CA SER A 125 11.01 -7.16 -3.23
C SER A 125 10.13 -6.08 -3.86
N GLN A 126 8.94 -6.46 -4.35
CA GLN A 126 7.98 -5.55 -4.97
C GLN A 126 6.57 -5.87 -4.44
N ILE A 127 6.03 -4.94 -3.66
CA ILE A 127 4.65 -4.97 -3.16
C ILE A 127 3.96 -3.72 -3.70
N LEU A 128 2.82 -3.90 -4.36
CA LEU A 128 2.04 -2.78 -4.87
C LEU A 128 1.47 -1.90 -3.75
N PRO A 129 1.26 -0.60 -4.00
CA PRO A 129 0.59 0.29 -3.04
C PRO A 129 -0.76 -0.23 -2.56
N SER A 130 -1.59 -0.78 -3.45
CA SER A 130 -2.87 -1.41 -3.10
C SER A 130 -2.69 -2.62 -2.20
N GLU A 131 -1.75 -3.51 -2.51
CA GLU A 131 -1.43 -4.69 -1.71
C GLU A 131 -1.01 -4.30 -0.28
N LYS A 132 -0.13 -3.29 -0.15
CA LYS A 132 0.26 -2.73 1.16
C LYS A 132 -0.93 -2.15 1.91
N ALA A 133 -1.82 -1.44 1.21
CA ALA A 133 -2.98 -0.81 1.81
C ALA A 133 -3.91 -1.84 2.47
N PHE A 134 -4.30 -2.87 1.75
CA PHE A 134 -5.16 -3.93 2.27
C PHE A 134 -4.45 -4.80 3.31
N ALA A 135 -3.16 -5.11 3.12
CA ALA A 135 -2.37 -5.87 4.09
C ALA A 135 -2.29 -5.15 5.45
N TYR A 136 -1.99 -3.84 5.46
CA TYR A 136 -1.97 -3.07 6.71
C TYR A 136 -3.34 -2.99 7.36
N LYS A 137 -4.41 -2.77 6.58
CA LYS A 137 -5.77 -2.74 7.09
C LYS A 137 -6.13 -4.07 7.77
N MET A 138 -5.95 -5.19 7.06
CA MET A 138 -6.26 -6.53 7.57
C MET A 138 -5.48 -6.86 8.85
N ARG A 139 -4.19 -6.53 8.88
CA ARG A 139 -3.34 -6.77 10.04
C ARG A 139 -3.78 -5.95 11.25
N LEU A 140 -4.02 -4.65 11.09
CA LEU A 140 -4.47 -3.77 12.16
C LEU A 140 -5.83 -4.21 12.72
N GLU A 141 -6.76 -4.65 11.86
CA GLU A 141 -8.04 -5.18 12.27
C GLU A 141 -7.91 -6.51 13.05
N ALA A 142 -7.03 -7.42 12.59
CA ALA A 142 -6.75 -8.67 13.29
C ALA A 142 -6.14 -8.42 14.67
N MET A 143 -5.14 -7.54 14.77
CA MET A 143 -4.51 -7.17 16.04
C MET A 143 -5.51 -6.51 17.00
N LYS A 144 -6.41 -5.66 16.48
CA LYS A 144 -7.46 -5.05 17.28
C LYS A 144 -8.40 -6.10 17.89
N ARG A 145 -8.88 -7.06 17.08
CA ARG A 145 -9.74 -8.17 17.54
C ARG A 145 -9.06 -9.06 18.56
N GLN A 146 -7.76 -9.31 18.43
CA GLN A 146 -6.98 -10.06 19.42
C GLN A 146 -6.87 -9.28 20.74
N GLY A 147 -6.59 -7.97 20.70
CA GLY A 147 -6.52 -7.12 21.86
C GLY A 147 -7.86 -7.05 22.63
N GLU A 148 -8.98 -6.99 21.92
CA GLU A 148 -10.32 -7.00 22.53
C GLU A 148 -10.66 -8.33 23.24
N ARG A 149 -10.12 -9.47 22.75
CA ARG A 149 -10.31 -10.79 23.38
C ARG A 149 -9.49 -10.98 24.65
N THR A 150 -8.31 -10.37 24.73
CA THR A 150 -7.41 -10.48 25.88
C THR A 150 -7.76 -9.50 26.99
N ASP A 151 -8.46 -8.41 26.70
CA ASP A 151 -8.65 -7.28 27.61
C ASP A 151 -10.10 -7.15 28.11
N LEU A 152 -10.57 -8.20 28.82
CA LEU A 152 -11.85 -8.14 29.58
C LEU A 152 -11.76 -7.23 30.83
N THR A 153 -10.60 -6.63 31.13
CA THR A 153 -10.35 -5.92 32.38
C THR A 153 -9.73 -4.53 32.29
N SER A 154 -9.35 -4.02 31.11
CA SER A 154 -8.61 -2.75 30.97
C SER A 154 -9.07 -1.88 29.81
N ARG A 155 -8.97 -0.55 29.96
CA ARG A 155 -9.38 0.49 28.99
C ARG A 155 -8.74 0.31 27.60
N PRO A 156 -9.43 0.69 26.49
CA PRO A 156 -8.94 0.50 25.13
C PRO A 156 -7.75 1.43 24.82
N VAL A 157 -6.54 0.92 25.04
CA VAL A 157 -5.26 1.53 24.59
C VAL A 157 -4.82 0.92 23.25
N GLY A 158 -5.56 -0.10 22.76
CA GLY A 158 -5.12 -1.02 21.72
C GLY A 158 -4.75 -0.42 20.35
N ASN A 159 -5.50 0.56 19.83
CA ASN A 159 -5.28 1.02 18.42
C ASN A 159 -3.94 1.72 18.19
N LYS A 160 -3.44 2.48 19.14
CA LYS A 160 -2.19 3.23 18.96
C LYS A 160 -0.96 2.30 19.07
N LEU A 161 -1.00 1.35 19.99
CA LEU A 161 0.05 0.35 20.15
C LEU A 161 0.18 -0.56 18.94
N SER A 162 -0.94 -0.95 18.30
CA SER A 162 -0.93 -1.80 17.12
C SER A 162 -0.28 -1.12 15.90
N VAL A 163 -0.54 0.18 15.67
CA VAL A 163 0.06 0.91 14.55
C VAL A 163 1.55 1.10 14.77
N THR A 164 1.98 1.47 15.99
CA THR A 164 3.39 1.62 16.35
C THR A 164 4.14 0.29 16.16
N GLN A 165 3.55 -0.81 16.62
CA GLN A 165 4.15 -2.14 16.48
C GLN A 165 4.33 -2.52 15.00
N VAL A 166 3.30 -2.34 14.17
CA VAL A 166 3.41 -2.59 12.72
C VAL A 166 4.47 -1.70 12.07
N ALA A 167 4.55 -0.42 12.47
CA ALA A 167 5.53 0.54 11.97
C ALA A 167 6.97 0.08 12.25
N ASP A 168 7.24 -0.33 13.48
CA ASP A 168 8.57 -0.78 13.91
C ASP A 168 9.00 -2.06 13.18
N GLU A 169 8.08 -3.00 12.95
CA GLU A 169 8.38 -4.28 12.29
C GLU A 169 8.61 -4.14 10.78
N VAL A 170 7.88 -3.22 10.12
CA VAL A 170 7.94 -3.06 8.65
C VAL A 170 8.95 -1.98 8.24
N GLY A 171 9.34 -1.09 9.16
CA GLY A 171 10.21 0.05 8.89
C GLY A 171 9.51 1.22 8.19
N ASP A 172 8.17 1.21 8.10
CA ASP A 172 7.38 2.34 7.65
C ASP A 172 6.98 3.23 8.85
N SER A 173 6.80 4.53 8.65
CA SER A 173 6.30 5.41 9.72
C SER A 173 4.80 5.19 9.95
N GLU A 174 4.30 5.39 11.19
CA GLU A 174 2.86 5.34 11.51
C GLU A 174 2.03 6.18 10.53
N ARG A 175 2.53 7.39 10.19
CA ARG A 175 1.87 8.27 9.22
C ARG A 175 1.78 7.64 7.83
N GLN A 176 2.79 6.87 7.43
CA GLN A 176 2.79 6.18 6.15
C GLN A 176 1.80 5.01 6.15
N ILE A 177 1.73 4.24 7.24
CA ILE A 177 0.73 3.18 7.41
C ILE A 177 -0.69 3.74 7.29
N HIS A 178 -0.99 4.84 7.99
CA HIS A 178 -2.30 5.49 7.88
C HIS A 178 -2.63 5.94 6.46
N ARG A 179 -1.64 6.44 5.70
CA ARG A 179 -1.83 6.80 4.30
C ARG A 179 -2.14 5.59 3.43
N TYR A 180 -1.43 4.47 3.60
CA TYR A 180 -1.74 3.23 2.89
C TYR A 180 -3.13 2.74 3.23
N VAL A 181 -3.47 2.61 4.52
CA VAL A 181 -4.80 2.18 4.95
C VAL A 181 -5.89 3.07 4.34
N ARG A 182 -5.64 4.36 4.22
CA ARG A 182 -6.60 5.29 3.59
C ARG A 182 -6.88 4.97 2.13
N LEU A 183 -5.92 4.43 1.37
CA LEU A 183 -6.11 4.04 -0.03
C LEU A 183 -7.18 2.96 -0.22
N THR A 184 -7.48 2.16 0.82
CA THR A 184 -8.54 1.13 0.72
C THR A 184 -9.95 1.71 0.53
N ASN A 185 -10.11 3.04 0.62
CA ASN A 185 -11.36 3.73 0.35
C ASN A 185 -11.43 4.29 -1.08
N LEU A 186 -10.44 4.01 -1.92
CA LEU A 186 -10.49 4.37 -3.34
C LEU A 186 -11.29 3.32 -4.12
N VAL A 187 -11.95 3.79 -5.18
CA VAL A 187 -12.54 2.89 -6.18
C VAL A 187 -11.44 2.10 -6.89
N PRO A 188 -11.74 0.88 -7.40
CA PRO A 188 -10.73 0.00 -7.99
C PRO A 188 -9.90 0.66 -9.08
N GLU A 189 -10.51 1.46 -9.95
CA GLU A 189 -9.88 2.15 -11.06
C GLU A 189 -8.80 3.14 -10.59
N LEU A 190 -9.09 3.92 -9.54
CA LEU A 190 -8.10 4.84 -8.94
C LEU A 190 -6.97 4.09 -8.24
N LEU A 191 -7.26 2.93 -7.62
CA LEU A 191 -6.23 2.06 -7.04
C LEU A 191 -5.29 1.52 -8.11
N ASP A 192 -5.82 1.08 -9.25
CA ASP A 192 -5.01 0.60 -10.37
C ASP A 192 -4.11 1.73 -10.91
N TYR A 193 -4.60 2.97 -11.03
CA TYR A 193 -3.76 4.12 -11.40
C TYR A 193 -2.65 4.43 -10.37
N VAL A 194 -2.89 4.14 -9.08
CA VAL A 194 -1.84 4.27 -8.05
C VAL A 194 -0.81 3.16 -8.19
N ASP A 195 -1.23 1.93 -8.46
CA ASP A 195 -0.35 0.77 -8.66
C ASP A 195 0.51 0.92 -9.91
N GLU A 196 -0.04 1.49 -10.98
CA GLU A 196 0.67 1.85 -12.22
C GLU A 196 1.59 3.06 -12.05
N GLY A 197 1.48 3.78 -10.93
CA GLY A 197 2.27 4.99 -10.65
C GLY A 197 1.80 6.24 -11.41
N ARG A 198 0.67 6.19 -12.11
CA ARG A 198 0.02 7.34 -12.76
C ARG A 198 -0.43 8.37 -11.73
N ILE A 199 -1.01 7.92 -10.62
CA ILE A 199 -1.38 8.77 -9.48
C ILE A 199 -0.39 8.54 -8.34
N LYS A 200 0.20 9.63 -7.81
CA LYS A 200 1.11 9.56 -6.68
C LYS A 200 0.36 9.38 -5.35
N MET A 201 1.04 8.86 -4.33
CA MET A 201 0.46 8.59 -3.00
C MET A 201 -0.30 9.79 -2.40
N ARG A 202 0.25 11.02 -2.50
CA ARG A 202 -0.39 12.19 -1.87
C ARG A 202 -1.73 12.56 -2.53
N PRO A 203 -1.82 12.73 -3.86
CA PRO A 203 -3.10 12.91 -4.54
C PRO A 203 -4.09 11.79 -4.23
N ALA A 204 -3.65 10.54 -4.25
CA ALA A 204 -4.50 9.38 -3.99
C ALA A 204 -5.14 9.42 -2.58
N VAL A 205 -4.36 9.81 -1.56
CA VAL A 205 -4.89 9.98 -0.20
C VAL A 205 -5.95 11.08 -0.14
N GLU A 206 -5.77 12.20 -0.83
CA GLU A 206 -6.80 13.26 -0.87
C GLU A 206 -8.08 12.79 -1.59
N LEU A 207 -7.95 12.07 -2.70
CA LEU A 207 -9.09 11.49 -3.42
C LEU A 207 -9.86 10.47 -2.58
N SER A 208 -9.20 9.74 -1.71
CA SER A 208 -9.84 8.74 -0.83
C SER A 208 -10.78 9.33 0.23
N TYR A 209 -10.88 10.65 0.34
CA TYR A 209 -11.85 11.34 1.19
C TYR A 209 -13.16 11.67 0.47
N LEU A 210 -13.18 11.57 -0.86
CA LEU A 210 -14.38 11.74 -1.68
C LEU A 210 -15.26 10.49 -1.58
N ASP A 211 -16.56 10.66 -1.86
CA ASP A 211 -17.47 9.53 -2.03
C ASP A 211 -17.20 8.80 -3.36
N GLU A 212 -17.80 7.62 -3.52
CA GLU A 212 -17.57 6.78 -4.70
C GLU A 212 -18.01 7.46 -6.00
N ASP A 213 -19.10 8.22 -5.98
CA ASP A 213 -19.62 8.88 -7.18
C ASP A 213 -18.65 10.00 -7.63
N SER A 214 -18.21 10.84 -6.71
CA SER A 214 -17.18 11.86 -7.02
C SER A 214 -15.85 11.25 -7.46
N GLN A 215 -15.46 10.09 -6.91
CA GLN A 215 -14.26 9.38 -7.34
C GLN A 215 -14.41 8.86 -8.78
N ARG A 216 -15.57 8.34 -9.15
CA ARG A 216 -15.87 7.91 -10.53
C ARG A 216 -15.86 9.08 -11.51
N ASP A 217 -16.42 10.23 -11.12
CA ASP A 217 -16.34 11.46 -11.93
C ASP A 217 -14.85 11.85 -12.19
N VAL A 218 -13.98 11.68 -11.19
CA VAL A 218 -12.54 11.92 -11.38
C VAL A 218 -11.91 10.90 -12.32
N VAL A 219 -12.32 9.62 -12.28
CA VAL A 219 -11.87 8.58 -13.23
C VAL A 219 -12.27 8.96 -14.64
N ASP A 220 -13.53 9.31 -14.86
CA ASP A 220 -14.05 9.69 -16.17
C ASP A 220 -13.26 10.89 -16.75
N GLU A 221 -12.95 11.90 -15.93
CA GLU A 221 -12.14 13.04 -16.35
C GLU A 221 -10.67 12.67 -16.64
N ILE A 222 -10.10 11.71 -15.91
CA ILE A 222 -8.74 11.19 -16.20
C ILE A 222 -8.73 10.50 -17.55
N ASP A 223 -9.73 9.67 -17.83
CA ASP A 223 -9.80 8.89 -19.07
C ASP A 223 -10.11 9.77 -20.28
N LEU A 224 -10.95 10.80 -20.10
CA LEU A 224 -11.28 11.77 -21.14
C LEU A 224 -10.08 12.62 -21.55
N ASN A 225 -9.28 13.06 -20.58
CA ASN A 225 -8.19 14.03 -20.81
C ASN A 225 -6.79 13.40 -20.84
N ASP A 226 -6.68 12.09 -20.59
CA ASP A 226 -5.41 11.35 -20.37
C ASP A 226 -4.47 12.09 -19.39
N ALA A 227 -5.04 12.68 -18.35
CA ALA A 227 -4.34 13.55 -17.42
C ALA A 227 -4.78 13.31 -15.96
N THR A 228 -3.85 12.86 -15.13
CA THR A 228 -4.11 12.64 -13.68
C THR A 228 -4.07 13.95 -12.88
N PRO A 229 -4.90 14.11 -11.83
CA PRO A 229 -4.90 15.34 -11.03
C PRO A 229 -3.59 15.55 -10.27
N SER A 230 -3.18 16.80 -10.15
CA SER A 230 -2.08 17.20 -9.28
C SER A 230 -2.51 17.17 -7.80
N HIS A 231 -1.53 17.17 -6.88
CA HIS A 231 -1.84 17.19 -5.45
C HIS A 231 -2.63 18.44 -5.02
N ASP A 232 -2.35 19.59 -5.61
CA ASP A 232 -3.09 20.84 -5.34
C ASP A 232 -4.55 20.76 -5.82
N GLN A 233 -4.77 20.20 -7.02
CA GLN A 233 -6.11 19.95 -7.54
C GLN A 233 -6.90 19.00 -6.62
N THR A 234 -6.30 17.92 -6.14
CA THR A 234 -6.98 16.97 -5.24
C THR A 234 -7.30 17.57 -3.86
N ILE A 235 -6.43 18.43 -3.31
CA ILE A 235 -6.74 19.20 -2.08
C ILE A 235 -7.95 20.10 -2.29
N ARG A 236 -8.03 20.76 -3.44
CA ARG A 236 -9.16 21.64 -3.75
C ARG A 236 -10.45 20.84 -3.93
N MET A 237 -10.41 19.71 -4.65
CA MET A 237 -11.57 18.79 -4.79
C MET A 237 -12.07 18.36 -3.42
N ARG A 238 -11.19 17.91 -2.53
CA ARG A 238 -11.55 17.54 -1.17
C ARG A 238 -12.18 18.71 -0.41
N LYS A 239 -11.64 19.90 -0.49
CA LYS A 239 -12.21 21.08 0.17
C LYS A 239 -13.62 21.41 -0.36
N PHE A 240 -13.83 21.34 -1.68
CA PHE A 240 -15.16 21.51 -2.28
C PHE A 240 -16.13 20.42 -1.84
N PHE A 241 -15.64 19.18 -1.66
CA PHE A 241 -16.43 18.07 -1.14
C PHE A 241 -16.82 18.29 0.32
N ASP A 242 -15.87 18.66 1.18
CA ASP A 242 -16.11 18.97 2.60
C ASP A 242 -17.12 20.15 2.76
N ASP A 243 -17.11 21.10 1.82
CA ASP A 243 -18.06 22.23 1.76
C ASP A 243 -19.42 21.85 1.14
N GLY A 244 -19.61 20.61 0.66
CA GLY A 244 -20.83 20.15 -0.02
C GLY A 244 -21.07 20.80 -1.39
N LYS A 245 -19.99 21.23 -2.07
CA LYS A 245 -20.04 21.98 -3.34
C LYS A 245 -19.33 21.27 -4.49
N LEU A 246 -18.84 20.04 -4.28
CA LEU A 246 -18.19 19.30 -5.33
C LEU A 246 -19.25 18.74 -6.27
N THR A 247 -19.24 19.20 -7.51
CA THR A 247 -20.08 18.70 -8.61
C THR A 247 -19.18 18.22 -9.73
N THR A 248 -19.72 17.43 -10.67
CA THR A 248 -19.00 16.96 -11.86
C THR A 248 -18.37 18.13 -12.63
N GLU A 249 -19.13 19.25 -12.80
CA GLU A 249 -18.62 20.44 -13.49
C GLU A 249 -17.47 21.10 -12.71
N ALA A 250 -17.50 21.07 -11.36
CA ALA A 250 -16.40 21.58 -10.54
C ALA A 250 -15.15 20.72 -10.68
N ILE A 251 -15.29 19.39 -10.72
CA ILE A 251 -14.18 18.45 -10.97
C ILE A 251 -13.57 18.75 -12.34
N GLN A 252 -14.40 18.84 -13.39
CA GLN A 252 -13.98 19.17 -14.75
C GLN A 252 -13.25 20.51 -14.82
N ALA A 253 -13.79 21.56 -14.19
CA ALA A 253 -13.14 22.86 -14.15
C ALA A 253 -11.77 22.82 -13.45
N ILE A 254 -11.66 22.09 -12.32
CA ILE A 254 -10.39 21.91 -11.60
C ILE A 254 -9.38 21.11 -12.42
N MET A 255 -9.83 20.06 -13.12
CA MET A 255 -8.96 19.19 -13.94
C MET A 255 -8.45 19.92 -15.19
N SER A 256 -9.24 20.80 -15.80
CA SER A 256 -8.89 21.57 -17.01
C SER A 256 -7.91 22.72 -16.76
N GLU A 257 -7.63 23.09 -15.51
CA GLU A 257 -6.65 24.13 -15.19
C GLU A 257 -5.22 23.71 -15.55
N GLU A 258 -4.46 24.64 -16.12
CA GLU A 258 -3.02 24.43 -16.38
C GLU A 258 -2.26 24.10 -15.09
N LYS A 259 -1.62 22.93 -15.08
CA LYS A 259 -0.81 22.52 -13.92
C LYS A 259 0.41 23.45 -13.76
N PRO A 260 0.81 23.76 -12.51
CA PRO A 260 1.97 24.60 -12.24
C PRO A 260 3.27 24.12 -12.92
N ASN A 261 3.37 22.81 -13.20
CA ASN A 261 4.52 22.21 -13.89
C ASN A 261 4.49 22.39 -15.42
N GLN A 262 3.34 22.76 -16.02
CA GLN A 262 3.18 23.02 -17.45
C GLN A 262 3.45 24.50 -17.81
N LYS A 263 3.49 25.40 -16.80
CA LYS A 263 3.90 26.78 -17.01
C LYS A 263 5.39 26.80 -17.34
N GLU A 264 5.75 27.38 -18.49
CA GLU A 264 7.14 27.58 -18.85
C GLU A 264 7.86 28.35 -17.74
N LYS A 265 8.81 27.68 -17.09
CA LYS A 265 9.66 28.32 -16.08
C LYS A 265 10.97 28.72 -16.75
N ILE A 266 11.17 30.00 -16.94
CA ILE A 266 12.47 30.51 -17.37
C ILE A 266 13.38 30.50 -16.13
N VAL A 267 14.27 29.53 -16.06
CA VAL A 267 15.27 29.43 -14.98
C VAL A 267 16.53 30.19 -15.41
N LEU A 268 16.75 31.36 -14.81
CA LEU A 268 17.96 32.13 -14.97
C LEU A 268 19.00 31.69 -13.94
N ARG A 269 20.28 31.53 -14.35
CA ARG A 269 21.35 31.24 -13.40
C ARG A 269 21.54 32.43 -12.46
N GLY A 270 21.23 32.23 -11.18
CA GLY A 270 21.23 33.26 -10.17
C GLY A 270 22.53 34.07 -10.09
N ASP A 271 23.68 33.40 -10.23
CA ASP A 271 25.01 34.05 -10.18
C ASP A 271 25.22 35.07 -11.33
N ARG A 272 24.78 34.74 -12.56
CA ARG A 272 24.86 35.64 -13.73
C ARG A 272 23.91 36.85 -13.57
N VAL A 273 22.70 36.59 -13.12
CA VAL A 273 21.70 37.64 -12.93
C VAL A 273 22.15 38.57 -11.80
N ARG A 274 22.68 38.03 -10.70
CA ARG A 274 23.16 38.81 -9.56
C ARG A 274 24.30 39.76 -9.89
N GLN A 275 25.19 39.40 -10.82
CA GLN A 275 26.28 40.24 -11.28
C GLN A 275 25.78 41.48 -12.06
N LEU A 276 24.61 41.39 -12.70
CA LEU A 276 24.01 42.47 -13.48
C LEU A 276 23.10 43.39 -12.63
N ILE A 277 22.75 42.97 -11.41
CA ILE A 277 21.90 43.75 -10.53
C ILE A 277 22.76 44.66 -9.64
N PRO A 278 22.43 45.97 -9.54
CA PRO A 278 23.14 46.89 -8.66
C PRO A 278 23.13 46.41 -7.20
N LYS A 279 24.24 46.66 -6.48
CA LYS A 279 24.41 46.18 -5.08
C LYS A 279 23.38 46.78 -4.08
N ASN A 280 22.74 47.86 -4.44
CA ASN A 280 21.73 48.53 -3.64
C ASN A 280 20.31 47.94 -3.77
N VAL A 281 20.11 46.93 -4.65
CA VAL A 281 18.82 46.24 -4.80
C VAL A 281 18.79 45.06 -3.85
N PRO A 282 17.84 45.02 -2.88
CA PRO A 282 17.70 43.90 -1.95
C PRO A 282 17.22 42.66 -2.66
N VAL A 283 17.54 41.49 -2.08
CA VAL A 283 17.21 40.16 -2.68
C VAL A 283 15.71 40.01 -2.91
N SER A 284 14.87 40.54 -2.03
CA SER A 284 13.40 40.51 -2.14
C SER A 284 12.84 41.31 -3.32
N GLN A 285 13.60 42.26 -3.88
CA GLN A 285 13.18 43.11 -5.01
C GLN A 285 13.90 42.76 -6.32
N THR A 286 14.66 41.67 -6.32
CA THR A 286 15.44 41.22 -7.48
C THR A 286 14.56 40.91 -8.68
N GLU A 287 13.44 40.24 -8.48
CA GLU A 287 12.49 39.84 -9.53
C GLU A 287 11.87 41.06 -10.18
N ASP A 288 11.35 42.01 -9.38
CA ASP A 288 10.78 43.26 -9.84
C ASP A 288 11.79 44.10 -10.64
N PHE A 289 13.04 44.14 -10.18
CA PHE A 289 14.12 44.84 -10.89
C PHE A 289 14.39 44.25 -12.26
N VAL A 290 14.48 42.90 -12.34
CA VAL A 290 14.71 42.17 -13.60
C VAL A 290 13.55 42.39 -14.57
N CYS A 291 12.30 42.29 -14.10
CA CYS A 291 11.11 42.56 -14.92
C CYS A 291 11.11 43.95 -15.51
N LYS A 292 11.36 44.99 -14.69
CA LYS A 292 11.44 46.39 -15.14
C LYS A 292 12.58 46.62 -16.13
N ALA A 293 13.74 45.99 -15.92
CA ALA A 293 14.87 46.08 -16.83
C ALA A 293 14.54 45.45 -18.19
N LEU A 294 13.85 44.32 -18.23
CA LEU A 294 13.40 43.68 -19.46
C LEU A 294 12.34 44.51 -20.21
N GLU A 295 11.38 45.08 -19.49
CA GLU A 295 10.41 46.00 -20.08
C GLU A 295 11.06 47.23 -20.73
N HIS A 296 12.03 47.82 -20.04
CA HIS A 296 12.79 48.95 -20.58
C HIS A 296 13.59 48.56 -21.82
N TYR A 297 14.24 47.41 -21.79
CA TYR A 297 14.99 46.88 -22.93
C TYR A 297 14.09 46.59 -24.13
N ASN A 298 12.90 46.04 -23.92
CA ASN A 298 11.92 45.82 -24.97
C ASN A 298 11.43 47.12 -25.61
N LYS A 299 11.20 48.16 -24.80
CA LYS A 299 10.87 49.50 -25.33
C LYS A 299 12.01 50.09 -26.18
N TYR A 300 13.25 49.91 -25.71
CA TYR A 300 14.43 50.34 -26.45
C TYR A 300 14.55 49.61 -27.80
N LEU A 301 14.35 48.30 -27.85
CA LEU A 301 14.38 47.50 -29.08
C LEU A 301 13.31 47.98 -30.09
N LYS A 302 12.09 48.25 -29.62
CA LYS A 302 11.01 48.78 -30.47
C LYS A 302 11.36 50.13 -31.09
N GLN A 303 11.87 51.05 -30.28
CA GLN A 303 12.31 52.40 -30.78
C GLN A 303 13.48 52.28 -31.74
N ARG A 304 14.39 51.33 -31.54
CA ARG A 304 15.50 51.11 -32.47
C ARG A 304 15.00 50.57 -33.80
N ALA A 305 14.10 49.56 -33.78
CA ALA A 305 13.50 49.02 -34.98
C ALA A 305 12.75 50.07 -35.81
N GLU A 306 12.03 51.00 -35.16
CA GLU A 306 11.34 52.13 -35.77
C GLU A 306 12.33 53.15 -36.40
N ARG A 307 13.51 53.33 -35.81
CA ARG A 307 14.55 54.21 -36.39
C ARG A 307 15.25 53.57 -37.58
N ASP A 308 15.50 52.25 -37.51
CA ASP A 308 16.19 51.51 -38.59
C ASP A 308 15.26 51.24 -39.80
N SER A 309 13.94 51.45 -39.63
CA SER A 309 12.90 51.33 -40.67
C SER A 309 12.58 52.69 -41.37
N ARG A 310 13.19 53.78 -40.93
CA ARG A 310 13.11 55.11 -41.54
C ARG A 310 14.38 55.45 -42.28
#